data_a485c8cbd45314f71e51f7bde3d0b831
#
_entry.id   a485c8cbd45314f71e51f7bde3d0b831
#
_cell.length_a   1.000
_cell.length_b   1.000
_cell.length_c   1.000
_cell.angle_alpha   90.00
_cell.angle_beta   90.00
_cell.angle_gamma   90.00
#
_symmetry.space_group_name_H-M   'P 1'
#
loop_
_entity.id
_entity.type
_entity.pdbx_description
1 polymer ?
#
loop_
_entity_poly.entity_id
_entity_poly.type
_entity_poly.pdbx_seq_one_letter_code
_entity_poly.pdbx_strand_id
1 'polypeptide(L)'
;MNNLAFLVSRIALVTLAVFGAAVPAQAERVKDLASIAGVRPNQLVGYGLVVGLDGTGDQTSQAPFTVQSIKNMLAQFGVVVPSNVNPQLKNVAAVTVHADLPPFAKPGQTIDVTVSSIGNAQSLRGGSLLMAPLRGADGEVYAIAQGNLVVSGFGVEGKDGSRIAINVPSAGRVPNGATVERAVPSNFAVDPRVTLNLNSPDFTTATRLASGINKLLGDGTAEAIDAVSVQVTAPTDITQRIAFVSALQEMDVDPGEGPARVIVNSRTGTVVIGSHVRVLPAAVAHGSLSVTITERVDVSQPEAFSKGQTVVTPRSQIDVGQGEARMFVFNAGVSLDEIVRAVNQVGAAPGDLVAILEALKEAGALRAQLIVI
;
A
#
# COMPACT_ATOMS: atom_id res chain seq x y z
N MET A 1 42.85 48.82 -16.57
CA MET A 1 41.61 48.60 -15.83
C MET A 1 40.72 47.48 -16.40
N ASN A 2 40.92 47.00 -17.64
CA ASN A 2 40.08 45.98 -18.25
C ASN A 2 40.31 44.52 -17.79
N ASN A 3 41.52 44.18 -17.30
CA ASN A 3 41.79 42.80 -16.93
C ASN A 3 41.20 42.34 -15.59
N LEU A 4 40.94 43.29 -14.65
CA LEU A 4 40.37 43.04 -13.35
C LEU A 4 38.85 42.71 -13.44
N ALA A 5 38.14 43.41 -14.34
CA ALA A 5 36.72 43.20 -14.59
C ALA A 5 36.47 41.82 -15.26
N PHE A 6 37.37 41.34 -16.14
CA PHE A 6 37.30 40.03 -16.77
C PHE A 6 37.56 38.89 -15.77
N LEU A 7 38.45 39.10 -14.81
CA LEU A 7 38.77 38.11 -13.75
C LEU A 7 37.60 37.96 -12.78
N VAL A 8 37.00 39.08 -12.33
CA VAL A 8 35.83 39.09 -11.44
C VAL A 8 34.61 38.47 -12.12
N SER A 9 34.37 38.73 -13.42
CA SER A 9 33.30 38.11 -14.18
C SER A 9 33.45 36.60 -14.33
N ARG A 10 34.66 36.08 -14.51
CA ARG A 10 34.92 34.63 -14.58
C ARG A 10 34.80 33.93 -13.23
N ILE A 11 35.21 34.57 -12.14
CA ILE A 11 35.04 34.04 -10.78
C ILE A 11 33.55 34.02 -10.41
N ALA A 12 32.77 35.06 -10.75
CA ALA A 12 31.34 35.11 -10.53
C ALA A 12 30.57 34.05 -11.35
N LEU A 13 31.02 33.75 -12.57
CA LEU A 13 30.41 32.72 -13.43
C LEU A 13 30.72 31.32 -12.90
N VAL A 14 31.92 31.07 -12.37
CA VAL A 14 32.30 29.77 -11.79
C VAL A 14 31.60 29.54 -10.45
N THR A 15 31.43 30.56 -9.61
CA THR A 15 30.68 30.45 -8.35
C THR A 15 29.19 30.23 -8.60
N LEU A 16 28.59 30.85 -9.63
CA LEU A 16 27.20 30.62 -10.01
C LEU A 16 26.95 29.22 -10.56
N ALA A 17 27.93 28.64 -11.29
CA ALA A 17 27.85 27.28 -11.82
C ALA A 17 27.99 26.19 -10.72
N VAL A 18 28.71 26.46 -9.64
CA VAL A 18 28.87 25.52 -8.50
C VAL A 18 27.62 25.51 -7.59
N PHE A 19 26.89 26.63 -7.52
CA PHE A 19 25.61 26.67 -6.75
C PHE A 19 24.42 26.07 -7.48
N GLY A 20 24.49 25.84 -8.80
CA GLY A 20 23.36 25.32 -9.60
C GLY A 20 23.20 23.79 -9.62
N ALA A 21 24.10 23.01 -8.99
CA ALA A 21 24.11 21.56 -9.03
C ALA A 21 23.76 20.86 -7.70
N ALA A 22 23.12 21.56 -6.76
CA ALA A 22 22.55 20.90 -5.59
C ALA A 22 21.27 20.16 -6.05
N VAL A 23 21.41 18.92 -6.53
CA VAL A 23 20.30 17.97 -6.62
C VAL A 23 19.78 17.82 -5.18
N PRO A 24 18.51 18.11 -4.89
CA PRO A 24 17.97 17.87 -3.57
C PRO A 24 18.14 16.38 -3.27
N ALA A 25 18.99 16.02 -2.34
CA ALA A 25 19.00 14.69 -1.77
C ALA A 25 17.61 14.46 -1.20
N GLN A 26 16.84 13.51 -1.75
CA GLN A 26 15.52 13.13 -1.24
C GLN A 26 15.74 12.26 0.00
N ALA A 27 16.15 12.90 1.09
CA ALA A 27 16.21 12.23 2.37
C ALA A 27 14.78 12.03 2.88
N GLU A 28 14.45 10.82 3.27
CA GLU A 28 13.16 10.46 3.85
C GLU A 28 13.35 10.13 5.33
N ARG A 29 12.34 10.43 6.15
CA ARG A 29 12.43 10.13 7.58
C ARG A 29 12.28 8.64 7.83
N VAL A 30 12.96 8.14 8.83
CA VAL A 30 12.89 6.72 9.22
C VAL A 30 11.44 6.26 9.43
N LYS A 31 10.56 7.08 10.00
CA LYS A 31 9.14 6.74 10.20
C LYS A 31 8.34 6.54 8.90
N ASP A 32 8.80 7.13 7.79
CA ASP A 32 8.17 6.98 6.48
C ASP A 32 8.72 5.73 5.75
N LEU A 33 9.96 5.32 6.08
CA LEU A 33 10.66 4.18 5.49
C LEU A 33 10.48 2.87 6.24
N ALA A 34 10.27 2.92 7.57
CA ALA A 34 10.29 1.74 8.42
C ALA A 34 9.20 1.78 9.51
N SER A 35 8.79 0.59 9.91
CA SER A 35 7.92 0.35 11.05
C SER A 35 8.69 -0.34 12.19
N ILE A 36 8.22 -0.19 13.43
CA ILE A 36 8.83 -0.86 14.58
C ILE A 36 8.24 -2.27 14.70
N ALA A 37 9.10 -3.28 14.76
CA ALA A 37 8.69 -4.66 14.94
C ALA A 37 7.90 -4.83 16.24
N GLY A 38 6.80 -5.60 16.18
CA GLY A 38 5.90 -5.81 17.32
C GLY A 38 4.93 -4.66 17.61
N VAL A 39 5.02 -3.55 16.89
CA VAL A 39 4.07 -2.42 16.98
C VAL A 39 3.14 -2.48 15.74
N ARG A 40 2.04 -3.18 15.88
CA ARG A 40 1.06 -3.37 14.80
C ARG A 40 -0.36 -3.39 15.35
N PRO A 41 -1.37 -3.04 14.54
CA PRO A 41 -2.75 -3.31 14.91
C PRO A 41 -2.98 -4.83 15.00
N ASN A 42 -3.85 -5.25 15.94
CA ASN A 42 -4.24 -6.63 16.11
C ASN A 42 -5.71 -6.79 15.71
N GLN A 43 -5.95 -7.72 14.79
CA GLN A 43 -7.30 -7.98 14.32
C GLN A 43 -8.08 -8.75 15.36
N LEU A 44 -9.27 -8.26 15.67
CA LEU A 44 -10.21 -8.90 16.58
C LEU A 44 -11.43 -9.38 15.80
N VAL A 45 -11.93 -10.55 16.18
CA VAL A 45 -13.14 -11.13 15.60
C VAL A 45 -14.08 -11.57 16.73
N GLY A 46 -15.37 -11.42 16.50
CA GLY A 46 -16.41 -11.85 17.41
C GLY A 46 -17.65 -12.33 16.67
N TYR A 47 -18.51 -12.99 17.42
CA TYR A 47 -19.85 -13.36 17.00
C TYR A 47 -20.85 -12.60 17.87
N GLY A 48 -21.91 -12.07 17.26
CA GLY A 48 -22.94 -11.32 17.98
C GLY A 48 -24.32 -11.44 17.36
N LEU A 49 -25.27 -10.82 18.00
CA LEU A 49 -26.64 -10.66 17.51
C LEU A 49 -26.95 -9.17 17.34
N VAL A 50 -27.55 -8.83 16.21
CA VAL A 50 -28.15 -7.52 15.97
C VAL A 50 -29.65 -7.67 16.16
N VAL A 51 -30.25 -6.80 16.97
CA VAL A 51 -31.69 -6.79 17.27
C VAL A 51 -32.33 -5.47 16.87
N GLY A 52 -33.66 -5.44 16.85
CA GLY A 52 -34.41 -4.22 16.51
C GLY A 52 -34.56 -3.97 15.01
N LEU A 53 -34.31 -4.98 14.19
CA LEU A 53 -34.48 -4.88 12.73
C LEU A 53 -35.98 -4.86 12.35
N ASP A 54 -36.35 -4.01 11.38
CA ASP A 54 -37.72 -3.86 10.92
C ASP A 54 -38.05 -4.92 9.84
N GLY A 55 -38.21 -6.18 10.29
CA GLY A 55 -38.55 -7.32 9.42
C GLY A 55 -37.47 -7.76 8.44
N THR A 56 -36.27 -7.14 8.49
CA THR A 56 -35.14 -7.38 7.58
C THR A 56 -34.08 -8.32 8.14
N GLY A 57 -34.29 -8.85 9.34
CA GLY A 57 -33.38 -9.80 9.99
C GLY A 57 -33.42 -11.20 9.36
N ASP A 58 -32.76 -12.13 10.02
CA ASP A 58 -32.69 -13.52 9.60
C ASP A 58 -34.07 -14.19 9.58
N GLN A 59 -34.30 -14.97 8.57
CA GLN A 59 -35.43 -15.91 8.56
C GLN A 59 -35.05 -17.11 9.44
N THR A 60 -35.52 -17.09 10.69
CA THR A 60 -35.10 -18.09 11.70
C THR A 60 -35.43 -19.54 11.33
N SER A 61 -36.35 -19.78 10.41
CA SER A 61 -36.60 -21.12 9.82
C SER A 61 -35.44 -21.63 8.95
N GLN A 62 -34.62 -20.72 8.39
CA GLN A 62 -33.48 -21.02 7.51
C GLN A 62 -32.13 -20.79 8.22
N ALA A 63 -32.11 -20.06 9.32
CA ALA A 63 -30.94 -19.75 10.12
C ALA A 63 -31.06 -20.32 11.56
N PRO A 64 -30.94 -21.65 11.75
CA PRO A 64 -31.14 -22.29 13.05
C PRO A 64 -30.13 -21.85 14.12
N PHE A 65 -28.93 -21.42 13.72
CA PHE A 65 -27.92 -20.88 14.63
C PHE A 65 -28.33 -19.55 15.26
N THR A 66 -29.10 -18.71 14.57
CA THR A 66 -29.66 -17.47 15.09
C THR A 66 -30.65 -17.77 16.21
N VAL A 67 -31.53 -18.77 16.02
CA VAL A 67 -32.48 -19.22 17.06
C VAL A 67 -31.74 -19.77 18.27
N GLN A 68 -30.73 -20.61 18.04
CA GLN A 68 -29.95 -21.16 19.14
C GLN A 68 -29.24 -20.08 19.97
N SER A 69 -28.67 -19.07 19.29
CA SER A 69 -28.01 -17.95 19.96
C SER A 69 -28.96 -17.12 20.79
N ILE A 70 -30.17 -16.86 20.28
CA ILE A 70 -31.22 -16.16 21.05
C ILE A 70 -31.61 -16.98 22.28
N LYS A 71 -31.84 -18.29 22.15
CA LYS A 71 -32.18 -19.17 23.29
C LYS A 71 -31.06 -19.15 24.34
N ASN A 72 -29.79 -19.23 23.90
CA ASN A 72 -28.66 -19.19 24.84
C ASN A 72 -28.56 -17.83 25.54
N MET A 73 -28.77 -16.73 24.86
CA MET A 73 -28.79 -15.39 25.43
C MET A 73 -29.92 -15.24 26.45
N LEU A 74 -31.15 -15.64 26.10
CA LEU A 74 -32.29 -15.58 27.03
C LEU A 74 -32.09 -16.44 28.29
N ALA A 75 -31.45 -17.61 28.13
CA ALA A 75 -31.09 -18.47 29.25
C ALA A 75 -30.09 -17.80 30.21
N GLN A 76 -29.15 -16.99 29.72
CA GLN A 76 -28.25 -16.20 30.57
C GLN A 76 -29.01 -15.14 31.41
N PHE A 77 -30.14 -14.66 30.89
CA PHE A 77 -31.02 -13.74 31.64
C PHE A 77 -32.09 -14.46 32.47
N GLY A 78 -32.00 -15.79 32.61
CA GLY A 78 -32.94 -16.59 33.40
C GLY A 78 -34.26 -16.94 32.65
N VAL A 79 -34.38 -16.62 31.38
CA VAL A 79 -35.56 -16.95 30.58
C VAL A 79 -35.30 -18.25 29.81
N VAL A 80 -36.03 -19.31 30.18
CA VAL A 80 -35.92 -20.62 29.51
C VAL A 80 -36.99 -20.76 28.43
N VAL A 81 -36.56 -20.87 27.18
CA VAL A 81 -37.41 -21.19 26.06
C VAL A 81 -37.42 -22.70 25.84
N PRO A 82 -38.60 -23.36 25.88
CA PRO A 82 -38.69 -24.80 25.66
C PRO A 82 -38.03 -25.23 24.32
N SER A 83 -37.44 -26.42 24.31
CA SER A 83 -36.69 -26.92 23.12
C SER A 83 -37.56 -27.13 21.88
N ASN A 84 -38.86 -27.45 22.11
CA ASN A 84 -39.87 -27.66 21.06
C ASN A 84 -40.41 -26.34 20.46
N VAL A 85 -40.10 -25.19 21.08
CA VAL A 85 -40.51 -23.88 20.56
C VAL A 85 -39.44 -23.35 19.62
N ASN A 86 -39.83 -23.07 18.37
CA ASN A 86 -38.98 -22.41 17.38
C ASN A 86 -39.55 -21.01 17.11
N PRO A 87 -39.01 -19.94 17.69
CA PRO A 87 -39.51 -18.60 17.49
C PRO A 87 -39.32 -18.16 16.03
N GLN A 88 -40.37 -17.71 15.39
CA GLN A 88 -40.32 -17.15 14.01
C GLN A 88 -40.06 -15.65 14.12
N LEU A 89 -38.79 -15.28 14.16
CA LEU A 89 -38.33 -13.89 14.29
C LEU A 89 -37.81 -13.38 12.95
N LYS A 90 -38.01 -12.10 12.68
CA LYS A 90 -37.47 -11.38 11.52
C LYS A 90 -36.77 -10.06 11.95
N ASN A 91 -36.69 -9.82 13.24
CA ASN A 91 -36.12 -8.61 13.81
C ASN A 91 -34.73 -8.81 14.43
N VAL A 92 -34.13 -10.00 14.22
CA VAL A 92 -32.81 -10.37 14.72
C VAL A 92 -31.96 -10.93 13.61
N ALA A 93 -30.67 -10.64 13.62
CA ALA A 93 -29.70 -11.22 12.71
C ALA A 93 -28.44 -11.69 13.45
N ALA A 94 -27.93 -12.86 13.09
CA ALA A 94 -26.61 -13.32 13.50
C ALA A 94 -25.53 -12.62 12.69
N VAL A 95 -24.50 -12.12 13.35
CA VAL A 95 -23.48 -11.30 12.73
C VAL A 95 -22.09 -11.72 13.16
N THR A 96 -21.12 -11.54 12.25
CA THR A 96 -19.71 -11.46 12.60
C THR A 96 -19.35 -10.00 12.89
N VAL A 97 -18.46 -9.82 13.84
CA VAL A 97 -18.03 -8.52 14.34
C VAL A 97 -16.53 -8.45 14.21
N HIS A 98 -16.01 -7.42 13.56
CA HIS A 98 -14.58 -7.21 13.33
C HIS A 98 -14.16 -5.86 13.88
N ALA A 99 -12.97 -5.81 14.48
CA ALA A 99 -12.33 -4.57 14.89
C ALA A 99 -10.82 -4.68 14.78
N ASP A 100 -10.17 -3.56 14.53
CA ASP A 100 -8.72 -3.45 14.59
C ASP A 100 -8.34 -2.79 15.92
N LEU A 101 -7.64 -3.54 16.77
CA LEU A 101 -7.12 -3.03 18.04
C LEU A 101 -5.79 -2.32 17.76
N PRO A 102 -5.71 -0.99 17.95
CA PRO A 102 -4.47 -0.25 17.73
C PRO A 102 -3.34 -0.74 18.65
N PRO A 103 -2.08 -0.61 18.23
CA PRO A 103 -0.96 -0.90 19.11
C PRO A 103 -1.02 -0.01 20.35
N PHE A 104 -0.61 -0.56 21.50
CA PHE A 104 -0.61 0.14 22.80
C PHE A 104 -1.97 0.60 23.31
N ALA A 105 -3.08 0.11 22.75
CA ALA A 105 -4.41 0.42 23.25
C ALA A 105 -4.53 0.05 24.75
N LYS A 106 -5.17 0.92 25.52
CA LYS A 106 -5.35 0.74 26.96
C LYS A 106 -6.78 0.34 27.29
N PRO A 107 -7.01 -0.42 28.38
CA PRO A 107 -8.35 -0.68 28.87
C PRO A 107 -9.14 0.62 29.06
N GLY A 108 -10.41 0.59 28.65
CA GLY A 108 -11.32 1.73 28.67
C GLY A 108 -11.29 2.61 27.40
N GLN A 109 -10.34 2.42 26.49
CA GLN A 109 -10.39 3.08 25.18
C GLN A 109 -11.46 2.46 24.29
N THR A 110 -12.05 3.26 23.42
CA THR A 110 -13.04 2.79 22.44
C THR A 110 -12.45 2.66 21.06
N ILE A 111 -12.93 1.65 20.33
CA ILE A 111 -12.54 1.38 18.93
C ILE A 111 -13.78 1.20 18.07
N ASP A 112 -13.63 1.49 16.79
CA ASP A 112 -14.69 1.26 15.80
C ASP A 112 -14.86 -0.21 15.51
N VAL A 113 -16.11 -0.60 15.22
CA VAL A 113 -16.48 -1.98 14.95
C VAL A 113 -17.20 -2.06 13.62
N THR A 114 -16.84 -3.06 12.81
CA THR A 114 -17.56 -3.45 11.60
C THR A 114 -18.37 -4.70 11.87
N VAL A 115 -19.64 -4.67 11.47
CA VAL A 115 -20.61 -5.74 11.69
C VAL A 115 -21.13 -6.22 10.35
N SER A 116 -21.11 -7.53 10.11
CA SER A 116 -21.60 -8.13 8.85
C SER A 116 -22.50 -9.32 9.14
N SER A 117 -23.62 -9.42 8.44
CA SER A 117 -24.56 -10.54 8.57
C SER A 117 -23.90 -11.86 8.13
N ILE A 118 -24.09 -12.91 8.92
CA ILE A 118 -23.68 -14.28 8.58
C ILE A 118 -24.86 -15.08 8.02
N GLY A 119 -26.05 -14.70 8.41
CA GLY A 119 -27.27 -15.37 8.00
C GLY A 119 -27.83 -14.82 6.67
N ASN A 120 -29.15 -14.81 6.57
CA ASN A 120 -29.89 -14.33 5.40
C ASN A 120 -30.62 -13.00 5.64
N ALA A 121 -30.13 -12.19 6.58
CA ALA A 121 -30.67 -10.86 6.85
C ALA A 121 -30.50 -9.96 5.62
N GLN A 122 -31.58 -9.33 5.19
CA GLN A 122 -31.61 -8.45 4.03
C GLN A 122 -30.97 -7.08 4.32
N SER A 123 -31.11 -6.59 5.57
CA SER A 123 -30.54 -5.32 6.01
C SER A 123 -30.35 -5.30 7.52
N LEU A 124 -29.25 -4.68 7.96
CA LEU A 124 -28.95 -4.42 9.36
C LEU A 124 -29.32 -2.98 9.81
N ARG A 125 -30.00 -2.23 8.93
CA ARG A 125 -30.33 -0.83 9.18
C ARG A 125 -31.30 -0.69 10.37
N GLY A 126 -31.00 0.25 11.27
CA GLY A 126 -31.79 0.52 12.48
C GLY A 126 -31.56 -0.48 13.60
N GLY A 127 -30.75 -1.50 13.38
CA GLY A 127 -30.44 -2.50 14.39
C GLY A 127 -29.41 -2.04 15.41
N SER A 128 -29.41 -2.70 16.55
CA SER A 128 -28.43 -2.54 17.63
C SER A 128 -27.71 -3.85 17.88
N LEU A 129 -26.37 -3.79 17.90
CA LEU A 129 -25.51 -4.91 18.26
C LEU A 129 -25.61 -5.15 19.79
N LEU A 130 -25.97 -6.35 20.16
CA LEU A 130 -25.89 -6.80 21.54
C LEU A 130 -24.44 -7.05 21.94
N MET A 131 -24.19 -7.03 23.25
CA MET A 131 -22.87 -7.26 23.82
C MET A 131 -22.20 -8.50 23.23
N ALA A 132 -21.08 -8.31 22.53
CA ALA A 132 -20.33 -9.35 21.83
C ALA A 132 -18.84 -9.28 22.21
N PRO A 133 -18.24 -10.36 22.73
CA PRO A 133 -16.82 -10.40 23.01
C PRO A 133 -16.02 -10.49 21.70
N LEU A 134 -14.98 -9.67 21.58
CA LEU A 134 -14.03 -9.68 20.49
C LEU A 134 -12.74 -10.38 20.90
N ARG A 135 -12.35 -11.39 20.14
CA ARG A 135 -11.18 -12.24 20.41
C ARG A 135 -10.05 -11.99 19.45
N GLY A 136 -8.84 -12.07 19.96
CA GLY A 136 -7.63 -12.11 19.15
C GLY A 136 -7.37 -13.49 18.52
N ALA A 137 -6.27 -13.59 17.78
CA ALA A 137 -5.84 -14.85 17.17
C ALA A 137 -5.45 -15.94 18.18
N ASP A 138 -5.13 -15.54 19.42
CA ASP A 138 -4.84 -16.41 20.56
C ASP A 138 -6.12 -16.94 21.25
N GLY A 139 -7.31 -16.49 20.83
CA GLY A 139 -8.59 -16.85 21.40
C GLY A 139 -9.01 -16.05 22.66
N GLU A 140 -8.12 -15.19 23.17
CA GLU A 140 -8.41 -14.35 24.33
C GLU A 140 -9.31 -13.15 23.96
N VAL A 141 -10.13 -12.70 24.93
CA VAL A 141 -11.01 -11.55 24.73
C VAL A 141 -10.24 -10.27 25.04
N TYR A 142 -10.19 -9.36 24.06
CA TYR A 142 -9.50 -8.07 24.16
C TYR A 142 -10.44 -6.87 24.22
N ALA A 143 -11.63 -6.99 23.64
CA ALA A 143 -12.62 -5.92 23.66
C ALA A 143 -14.04 -6.47 23.72
N ILE A 144 -14.97 -5.64 24.15
CA ILE A 144 -16.41 -5.94 24.17
C ILE A 144 -17.12 -4.93 23.28
N ALA A 145 -17.83 -5.44 22.26
CA ALA A 145 -18.57 -4.62 21.30
C ALA A 145 -20.06 -4.54 21.65
N GLN A 146 -20.64 -3.34 21.55
CA GLN A 146 -22.07 -3.08 21.68
C GLN A 146 -22.41 -1.74 21.08
N GLY A 147 -23.62 -1.59 20.51
CA GLY A 147 -24.11 -0.27 20.10
C GLY A 147 -24.97 -0.28 18.84
N ASN A 148 -25.43 0.90 18.45
CA ASN A 148 -26.31 1.08 17.31
C ASN A 148 -25.52 1.09 16.00
N LEU A 149 -26.04 0.37 15.00
CA LEU A 149 -25.40 0.26 13.71
C LEU A 149 -25.68 1.49 12.83
N VAL A 150 -24.64 1.99 12.20
CA VAL A 150 -24.72 2.91 11.07
C VAL A 150 -24.51 2.12 9.79
N VAL A 151 -25.57 1.99 8.98
CA VAL A 151 -25.58 1.25 7.73
C VAL A 151 -25.72 2.24 6.57
N SER A 152 -24.72 2.28 5.68
CA SER A 152 -24.70 3.17 4.52
C SER A 152 -25.42 2.61 3.29
N GLY A 153 -25.83 1.34 3.33
CA GLY A 153 -26.55 0.68 2.25
C GLY A 153 -28.08 0.88 2.34
N PHE A 154 -28.71 0.92 1.16
CA PHE A 154 -30.16 0.94 1.02
C PHE A 154 -30.57 -0.11 -0.01
N GLY A 155 -31.55 -0.93 0.33
CA GLY A 155 -32.13 -1.92 -0.57
C GLY A 155 -33.64 -1.93 -0.43
N VAL A 156 -34.35 -1.93 -1.56
CA VAL A 156 -35.82 -2.14 -1.65
C VAL A 156 -36.07 -3.29 -2.57
N GLU A 157 -36.91 -4.21 -2.11
CA GLU A 157 -37.39 -5.34 -2.90
C GLU A 157 -38.87 -5.13 -3.22
N GLY A 158 -39.23 -5.17 -4.52
CA GLY A 158 -40.58 -5.08 -4.99
C GLY A 158 -41.34 -6.42 -4.82
N LYS A 159 -42.66 -6.38 -4.73
CA LYS A 159 -43.52 -7.59 -4.66
C LYS A 159 -43.41 -8.46 -5.92
N ASP A 160 -42.88 -7.92 -6.99
CA ASP A 160 -42.63 -8.55 -8.29
C ASP A 160 -41.25 -9.23 -8.39
N GLY A 161 -40.48 -9.20 -7.29
CA GLY A 161 -39.08 -9.73 -7.22
C GLY A 161 -38.02 -8.77 -7.76
N SER A 162 -38.38 -7.56 -8.17
CA SER A 162 -37.42 -6.54 -8.54
C SER A 162 -36.69 -6.04 -7.31
N ARG A 163 -35.32 -5.95 -7.37
CA ARG A 163 -34.47 -5.49 -6.25
C ARG A 163 -33.58 -4.34 -6.70
N ILE A 164 -33.66 -3.24 -6.00
CA ILE A 164 -32.72 -2.14 -6.12
C ILE A 164 -31.91 -2.09 -4.82
N ALA A 165 -30.60 -2.28 -4.92
CA ALA A 165 -29.68 -2.14 -3.79
C ALA A 165 -28.58 -1.14 -4.14
N ILE A 166 -28.38 -0.15 -3.28
CA ILE A 166 -27.28 0.80 -3.34
C ILE A 166 -26.39 0.51 -2.13
N ASN A 167 -25.14 0.16 -2.38
CA ASN A 167 -24.20 -0.35 -1.38
C ASN A 167 -24.67 -1.68 -0.74
N VAL A 168 -24.02 -2.10 0.35
CA VAL A 168 -24.29 -3.38 1.02
C VAL A 168 -25.08 -3.13 2.31
N PRO A 169 -26.40 -3.36 2.33
CA PRO A 169 -27.22 -3.11 3.52
C PRO A 169 -27.02 -4.17 4.62
N SER A 170 -26.41 -5.31 4.33
CA SER A 170 -26.12 -6.40 5.28
C SER A 170 -24.81 -6.21 6.05
N ALA A 171 -24.12 -5.07 5.88
CA ALA A 171 -22.96 -4.67 6.65
C ALA A 171 -23.14 -3.25 7.21
N GLY A 172 -22.57 -2.98 8.38
CA GLY A 172 -22.63 -1.68 9.04
C GLY A 172 -21.44 -1.46 9.96
N ARG A 173 -21.33 -0.25 10.47
CA ARG A 173 -20.32 0.13 11.48
C ARG A 173 -21.01 0.58 12.77
N VAL A 174 -20.36 0.31 13.88
CA VAL A 174 -20.69 0.90 15.19
C VAL A 174 -19.52 1.80 15.57
N PRO A 175 -19.61 3.12 15.37
CA PRO A 175 -18.56 4.05 15.73
C PRO A 175 -18.30 4.01 17.24
N ASN A 176 -17.03 3.88 17.65
CA ASN A 176 -16.64 3.70 19.05
C ASN A 176 -17.40 2.55 19.74
N GLY A 177 -17.76 1.53 18.96
CA GLY A 177 -18.70 0.48 19.39
C GLY A 177 -18.08 -0.63 20.20
N ALA A 178 -16.77 -0.67 20.39
CA ALA A 178 -16.18 -1.62 21.33
C ALA A 178 -15.26 -0.92 22.33
N THR A 179 -15.35 -1.37 23.59
CA THR A 179 -14.44 -0.95 24.66
C THR A 179 -13.33 -1.98 24.81
N VAL A 180 -12.09 -1.51 24.84
CA VAL A 180 -10.91 -2.34 25.11
C VAL A 180 -10.93 -2.76 26.58
N GLU A 181 -10.87 -4.07 26.84
CA GLU A 181 -10.84 -4.64 28.18
C GLU A 181 -9.42 -5.07 28.59
N ARG A 182 -8.60 -5.46 27.60
CA ARG A 182 -7.25 -5.95 27.84
C ARG A 182 -6.29 -5.38 26.81
N ALA A 183 -5.13 -4.92 27.28
CA ALA A 183 -4.03 -4.53 26.40
C ALA A 183 -3.33 -5.78 25.81
N VAL A 184 -2.90 -5.72 24.56
CA VAL A 184 -2.07 -6.77 23.97
C VAL A 184 -0.67 -6.68 24.55
N PRO A 185 -0.11 -7.78 25.06
CA PRO A 185 1.28 -7.81 25.49
C PRO A 185 2.23 -7.43 24.36
N SER A 186 3.17 -6.54 24.62
CA SER A 186 4.19 -6.13 23.66
C SER A 186 5.57 -6.24 24.29
N ASN A 187 6.52 -6.81 23.56
CA ASN A 187 7.92 -6.89 23.98
C ASN A 187 8.65 -5.54 23.84
N PHE A 188 7.97 -4.52 23.33
CA PHE A 188 8.56 -3.20 23.10
C PHE A 188 9.21 -2.59 24.33
N ALA A 189 8.67 -2.85 25.53
CA ALA A 189 9.21 -2.28 26.77
C ALA A 189 10.33 -3.14 27.41
N VAL A 190 10.44 -4.42 27.05
CA VAL A 190 11.26 -5.41 27.77
C VAL A 190 12.50 -5.81 26.97
N ASP A 191 12.41 -5.88 25.65
CA ASP A 191 13.51 -6.29 24.78
C ASP A 191 14.64 -5.23 24.82
N PRO A 192 15.91 -5.56 25.05
CA PRO A 192 17.02 -4.62 25.03
C PRO A 192 17.28 -4.03 23.63
N ARG A 193 16.61 -4.50 22.61
CA ARG A 193 16.73 -4.05 21.24
C ARG A 193 15.39 -3.60 20.66
N VAL A 194 15.46 -2.67 19.71
CA VAL A 194 14.35 -2.27 18.86
C VAL A 194 14.69 -2.68 17.44
N THR A 195 13.80 -3.43 16.80
CA THR A 195 13.95 -3.80 15.40
C THR A 195 13.10 -2.88 14.53
N LEU A 196 13.73 -2.22 13.57
CA LEU A 196 13.09 -1.42 12.55
C LEU A 196 12.91 -2.29 11.31
N ASN A 197 11.69 -2.44 10.82
CA ASN A 197 11.37 -3.18 9.61
C ASN A 197 11.09 -2.19 8.48
N LEU A 198 11.90 -2.21 7.43
CA LEU A 198 11.70 -1.41 6.24
C LEU A 198 10.39 -1.80 5.55
N ASN A 199 9.64 -0.81 5.07
CA ASN A 199 8.38 -1.02 4.36
C ASN A 199 8.60 -1.67 2.97
N SER A 200 9.79 -1.49 2.40
CA SER A 200 10.22 -2.12 1.15
C SER A 200 11.58 -2.79 1.33
N PRO A 201 11.73 -4.08 0.99
CA PRO A 201 13.00 -4.79 1.12
C PRO A 201 14.09 -4.17 0.24
N ASP A 202 15.17 -3.69 0.85
CA ASP A 202 16.35 -3.17 0.14
C ASP A 202 17.60 -3.20 1.03
N PHE A 203 18.62 -3.94 0.61
CA PHE A 203 19.89 -4.07 1.34
C PHE A 203 20.65 -2.74 1.46
N THR A 204 20.57 -1.87 0.44
CA THR A 204 21.22 -0.57 0.41
C THR A 204 20.61 0.35 1.46
N THR A 205 19.27 0.45 1.48
CA THR A 205 18.54 1.24 2.47
C THR A 205 18.79 0.72 3.89
N ALA A 206 18.74 -0.60 4.10
CA ALA A 206 19.01 -1.21 5.41
C ALA A 206 20.43 -0.86 5.91
N THR A 207 21.44 -0.95 5.03
CA THR A 207 22.81 -0.62 5.37
C THR A 207 23.00 0.88 5.63
N ARG A 208 22.38 1.75 4.81
CA ARG A 208 22.43 3.21 5.00
C ARG A 208 21.73 3.63 6.29
N LEU A 209 20.59 3.02 6.62
CA LEU A 209 19.87 3.24 7.87
C LEU A 209 20.74 2.86 9.08
N ALA A 210 21.30 1.65 9.09
CA ALA A 210 22.19 1.21 10.17
C ALA A 210 23.41 2.13 10.32
N SER A 211 24.03 2.52 9.20
CA SER A 211 25.18 3.44 9.20
C SER A 211 24.80 4.84 9.69
N GLY A 212 23.63 5.35 9.31
CA GLY A 212 23.12 6.63 9.78
C GLY A 212 22.89 6.65 11.29
N ILE A 213 22.28 5.58 11.82
CA ILE A 213 22.06 5.40 13.27
C ILE A 213 23.40 5.32 13.99
N ASN A 214 24.36 4.55 13.48
CA ASN A 214 25.69 4.40 14.09
C ASN A 214 26.46 5.74 14.10
N LYS A 215 26.34 6.56 13.06
CA LYS A 215 26.95 7.92 13.06
C LYS A 215 26.35 8.83 14.13
N LEU A 216 25.07 8.70 14.43
CA LEU A 216 24.37 9.55 15.40
C LEU A 216 24.59 9.07 16.85
N LEU A 217 24.56 7.76 17.08
CA LEU A 217 24.48 7.15 18.41
C LEU A 217 25.76 6.40 18.83
N GLY A 218 26.72 6.25 17.93
CA GLY A 218 27.96 5.51 18.16
C GLY A 218 27.98 4.16 17.41
N ASP A 219 29.20 3.74 17.06
CA ASP A 219 29.44 2.51 16.32
C ASP A 219 28.96 1.27 17.08
N GLY A 220 28.34 0.32 16.34
CA GLY A 220 27.80 -0.92 16.89
C GLY A 220 26.44 -0.78 17.59
N THR A 221 25.82 0.39 17.57
CA THR A 221 24.46 0.59 18.11
C THR A 221 23.40 -0.02 17.21
N ALA A 222 23.58 0.03 15.88
CA ALA A 222 22.65 -0.51 14.89
C ALA A 222 23.35 -1.49 13.97
N GLU A 223 22.63 -2.57 13.60
CA GLU A 223 23.08 -3.61 12.68
C GLU A 223 21.96 -3.98 11.71
N ALA A 224 22.26 -4.01 10.40
CA ALA A 224 21.35 -4.53 9.40
C ALA A 224 21.41 -6.07 9.42
N ILE A 225 20.31 -6.73 9.76
CA ILE A 225 20.20 -8.19 9.85
C ILE A 225 19.93 -8.78 8.47
N ASP A 226 19.03 -8.14 7.71
CA ASP A 226 18.65 -8.53 6.37
C ASP A 226 18.17 -7.31 5.54
N ALA A 227 17.58 -7.54 4.38
CA ALA A 227 17.07 -6.48 3.50
C ALA A 227 15.87 -5.69 4.08
N VAL A 228 15.28 -6.15 5.16
CA VAL A 228 14.09 -5.56 5.78
C VAL A 228 14.39 -5.07 7.19
N SER A 229 15.19 -5.82 7.96
CA SER A 229 15.30 -5.68 9.40
C SER A 229 16.61 -5.01 9.80
N VAL A 230 16.52 -3.89 10.51
CA VAL A 230 17.63 -3.23 11.18
C VAL A 230 17.41 -3.27 12.68
N GLN A 231 18.35 -3.87 13.41
CA GLN A 231 18.28 -4.03 14.86
C GLN A 231 19.09 -2.92 15.52
N VAL A 232 18.49 -2.27 16.51
CA VAL A 232 19.09 -1.13 17.22
C VAL A 232 19.09 -1.40 18.71
N THR A 233 20.24 -1.28 19.37
CA THR A 233 20.34 -1.34 20.83
C THR A 233 19.65 -0.13 21.45
N ALA A 234 18.71 -0.36 22.36
CA ALA A 234 17.84 0.67 22.92
C ALA A 234 17.93 0.70 24.45
N PRO A 235 17.67 1.87 25.09
CA PRO A 235 17.57 1.97 26.53
C PRO A 235 16.51 1.03 27.10
N THR A 236 16.75 0.47 28.27
CA THR A 236 15.80 -0.39 29.01
C THR A 236 14.78 0.41 29.80
N ASP A 237 15.10 1.66 30.18
CA ASP A 237 14.13 2.58 30.78
C ASP A 237 13.10 3.02 29.75
N ILE A 238 11.81 2.86 30.07
CA ILE A 238 10.71 3.10 29.13
C ILE A 238 10.62 4.57 28.68
N THR A 239 10.93 5.51 29.56
CA THR A 239 10.84 6.95 29.25
C THR A 239 11.96 7.35 28.28
N GLN A 240 13.19 6.88 28.56
CA GLN A 240 14.32 7.08 27.68
C GLN A 240 14.11 6.37 26.35
N ARG A 241 13.50 5.18 26.37
CA ARG A 241 13.19 4.39 25.17
C ARG A 241 12.20 5.10 24.23
N ILE A 242 11.17 5.71 24.78
CA ILE A 242 10.20 6.48 23.99
C ILE A 242 10.89 7.68 23.32
N ALA A 243 11.70 8.43 24.08
CA ALA A 243 12.46 9.55 23.53
C ALA A 243 13.49 9.09 22.47
N PHE A 244 14.17 7.97 22.71
CA PHE A 244 15.09 7.34 21.78
C PHE A 244 14.40 6.95 20.46
N VAL A 245 13.29 6.25 20.52
CA VAL A 245 12.53 5.83 19.33
C VAL A 245 12.00 7.06 18.58
N SER A 246 11.52 8.07 19.29
CA SER A 246 11.10 9.33 18.67
C SER A 246 12.24 10.00 17.89
N ALA A 247 13.44 10.04 18.47
CA ALA A 247 14.62 10.58 17.78
C ALA A 247 15.01 9.75 16.54
N LEU A 248 14.93 8.41 16.64
CA LEU A 248 15.17 7.53 15.50
C LEU A 248 14.16 7.77 14.36
N GLN A 249 12.90 7.93 14.70
CA GLN A 249 11.83 8.12 13.71
C GLN A 249 11.94 9.44 12.94
N GLU A 250 12.48 10.49 13.56
CA GLU A 250 12.68 11.80 12.92
C GLU A 250 14.01 11.91 12.18
N MET A 251 14.87 10.89 12.24
CA MET A 251 16.15 10.89 11.52
C MET A 251 15.91 10.77 10.01
N ASP A 252 16.63 11.60 9.25
CA ASP A 252 16.63 11.57 7.80
C ASP A 252 17.62 10.53 7.27
N VAL A 253 17.18 9.71 6.33
CA VAL A 253 17.97 8.69 5.63
C VAL A 253 17.76 8.85 4.13
N ASP A 254 18.85 8.75 3.37
CA ASP A 254 18.80 8.67 1.91
C ASP A 254 18.55 7.20 1.52
N PRO A 255 17.32 6.84 1.08
CA PRO A 255 17.01 5.47 0.70
C PRO A 255 17.81 5.03 -0.53
N GLY A 256 18.01 3.74 -0.69
CA GLY A 256 18.50 3.17 -1.94
C GLY A 256 17.54 3.43 -3.09
N GLU A 257 18.08 3.52 -4.29
CA GLU A 257 17.24 3.60 -5.48
C GLU A 257 16.36 2.36 -5.59
N GLY A 258 15.04 2.58 -5.67
CA GLY A 258 14.09 1.48 -5.82
C GLY A 258 14.30 0.73 -7.13
N PRO A 259 13.91 -0.57 -7.21
CA PRO A 259 13.99 -1.32 -8.45
C PRO A 259 13.14 -0.67 -9.53
N ALA A 260 13.65 -0.68 -10.77
CA ALA A 260 12.90 -0.21 -11.92
C ALA A 260 11.58 -0.98 -12.05
N ARG A 261 10.43 -0.27 -12.00
CA ARG A 261 9.10 -0.87 -12.04
C ARG A 261 8.21 -0.18 -13.06
N VAL A 262 7.41 -0.99 -13.74
CA VAL A 262 6.30 -0.55 -14.59
C VAL A 262 5.03 -1.17 -14.05
N ILE A 263 4.05 -0.35 -13.69
CA ILE A 263 2.74 -0.80 -13.21
C ILE A 263 1.71 -0.44 -14.27
N VAL A 264 0.95 -1.42 -14.71
CA VAL A 264 -0.10 -1.26 -15.72
C VAL A 264 -1.43 -1.72 -15.17
N ASN A 265 -2.42 -0.83 -15.18
CA ASN A 265 -3.80 -1.21 -14.89
C ASN A 265 -4.49 -1.58 -16.20
N SER A 266 -4.74 -2.88 -16.39
CA SER A 266 -5.34 -3.43 -17.63
C SER A 266 -6.77 -2.95 -17.87
N ARG A 267 -7.51 -2.62 -16.80
CA ARG A 267 -8.91 -2.16 -16.89
C ARG A 267 -9.04 -0.68 -17.26
N THR A 268 -8.16 0.17 -16.70
CA THR A 268 -8.22 1.62 -16.90
C THR A 268 -7.23 2.13 -17.95
N GLY A 269 -6.27 1.30 -18.37
CA GLY A 269 -5.18 1.69 -19.26
C GLY A 269 -4.14 2.62 -18.63
N THR A 270 -4.17 2.79 -17.30
CA THR A 270 -3.20 3.63 -16.62
C THR A 270 -1.85 2.93 -16.54
N VAL A 271 -0.79 3.61 -16.96
CA VAL A 271 0.60 3.13 -16.90
C VAL A 271 1.40 4.05 -15.99
N VAL A 272 2.10 3.48 -15.02
CA VAL A 272 3.04 4.17 -14.13
C VAL A 272 4.43 3.62 -14.38
N ILE A 273 5.37 4.50 -14.70
CA ILE A 273 6.73 4.14 -15.09
C ILE A 273 7.71 4.75 -14.09
N GLY A 274 8.54 3.90 -13.49
CA GLY A 274 9.63 4.36 -12.62
C GLY A 274 10.75 5.05 -13.42
N SER A 275 11.41 6.02 -12.83
CA SER A 275 12.47 6.82 -13.46
C SER A 275 13.67 6.01 -13.97
N HIS A 276 13.93 4.85 -13.39
CA HIS A 276 15.08 3.98 -13.70
C HIS A 276 14.76 2.88 -14.73
N VAL A 277 13.55 2.88 -15.30
CA VAL A 277 13.16 1.91 -16.33
C VAL A 277 13.90 2.19 -17.62
N ARG A 278 14.59 1.17 -18.14
CA ARG A 278 15.35 1.24 -19.40
C ARG A 278 14.87 0.14 -20.34
N VAL A 279 14.91 0.43 -21.62
CA VAL A 279 14.60 -0.53 -22.69
C VAL A 279 15.84 -0.73 -23.55
N LEU A 280 16.20 -1.99 -23.78
CA LEU A 280 17.27 -2.37 -24.70
C LEU A 280 16.76 -2.38 -26.16
N PRO A 281 17.66 -2.31 -27.16
CA PRO A 281 17.27 -2.43 -28.55
C PRO A 281 16.47 -3.71 -28.82
N ALA A 282 15.28 -3.55 -29.36
CA ALA A 282 14.36 -4.67 -29.65
C ALA A 282 13.35 -4.25 -30.71
N ALA A 283 12.82 -5.22 -31.44
CA ALA A 283 11.69 -5.04 -32.34
C ALA A 283 10.50 -5.89 -31.86
N VAL A 284 9.36 -5.26 -31.69
CA VAL A 284 8.11 -5.94 -31.29
C VAL A 284 7.01 -5.57 -32.28
N ALA A 285 6.26 -6.56 -32.74
CA ALA A 285 5.07 -6.35 -33.56
C ALA A 285 3.86 -6.96 -32.84
N HIS A 286 2.78 -6.19 -32.68
CA HIS A 286 1.54 -6.65 -32.12
C HIS A 286 0.35 -6.14 -32.96
N GLY A 287 -0.38 -7.07 -33.60
CA GLY A 287 -1.45 -6.72 -34.55
C GLY A 287 -0.91 -5.89 -35.72
N SER A 288 -1.50 -4.71 -35.95
CA SER A 288 -1.04 -3.73 -36.96
C SER A 288 0.05 -2.79 -36.45
N LEU A 289 0.46 -2.90 -35.18
CA LEU A 289 1.51 -2.08 -34.57
C LEU A 289 2.84 -2.80 -34.60
N SER A 290 3.89 -2.13 -35.08
CA SER A 290 5.27 -2.58 -34.97
C SER A 290 6.11 -1.53 -34.25
N VAL A 291 6.86 -1.97 -33.23
CA VAL A 291 7.77 -1.13 -32.43
C VAL A 291 9.18 -1.68 -32.60
N THR A 292 10.10 -0.87 -33.08
CA THR A 292 11.51 -1.25 -33.26
C THR A 292 12.42 -0.28 -32.52
N ILE A 293 13.33 -0.79 -31.70
CA ILE A 293 14.30 -0.03 -30.92
C ILE A 293 15.70 -0.35 -31.45
N THR A 294 16.44 0.65 -31.93
CA THR A 294 17.84 0.49 -32.43
C THR A 294 18.76 1.53 -31.81
N GLU A 295 20.03 1.16 -31.71
CA GLU A 295 21.09 2.03 -31.18
C GLU A 295 21.89 2.61 -32.36
N ARG A 296 22.05 3.93 -32.40
CA ARG A 296 23.00 4.62 -33.31
C ARG A 296 23.98 5.42 -32.47
N VAL A 297 25.24 5.38 -32.91
CA VAL A 297 26.32 6.19 -32.32
C VAL A 297 26.68 7.26 -33.31
N ASP A 298 26.36 8.52 -33.01
CA ASP A 298 26.83 9.65 -33.80
C ASP A 298 28.20 10.08 -33.30
N VAL A 299 29.19 9.95 -34.18
CA VAL A 299 30.55 10.38 -33.91
C VAL A 299 30.75 11.74 -34.56
N SER A 300 30.79 12.80 -33.77
CA SER A 300 31.18 14.13 -34.23
C SER A 300 32.71 14.19 -34.29
N GLN A 301 33.25 14.16 -35.50
CA GLN A 301 34.68 14.39 -35.71
C GLN A 301 34.93 15.87 -36.01
N PRO A 302 35.91 16.50 -35.34
CA PRO A 302 36.35 17.85 -35.69
C PRO A 302 36.95 17.87 -37.11
N GLU A 303 36.77 18.99 -37.82
CA GLU A 303 37.41 19.18 -39.14
C GLU A 303 38.93 19.05 -39.05
N ALA A 304 39.53 18.56 -40.14
CA ALA A 304 40.97 18.37 -40.22
C ALA A 304 41.72 19.68 -39.88
N PHE A 305 42.68 19.58 -38.91
CA PHE A 305 43.45 20.68 -38.33
C PHE A 305 42.77 21.53 -37.24
N SER A 306 41.58 21.17 -36.75
CA SER A 306 40.99 21.81 -35.56
C SER A 306 41.51 21.15 -34.26
N LYS A 307 41.65 21.93 -33.16
CA LYS A 307 42.05 21.43 -31.84
C LYS A 307 40.87 20.86 -31.04
N GLY A 308 39.80 20.38 -31.67
CA GLY A 308 38.63 19.78 -31.04
C GLY A 308 38.87 18.33 -30.65
N GLN A 309 38.18 17.85 -29.58
CA GLN A 309 38.16 16.43 -29.19
C GLN A 309 36.96 15.75 -29.85
N THR A 310 37.14 14.50 -30.29
CA THR A 310 36.04 13.65 -30.76
C THR A 310 35.07 13.38 -29.60
N VAL A 311 33.83 13.80 -29.76
CA VAL A 311 32.76 13.53 -28.79
C VAL A 311 31.82 12.50 -29.38
N VAL A 312 31.67 11.38 -28.67
CA VAL A 312 30.74 10.31 -29.01
C VAL A 312 29.48 10.55 -28.19
N THR A 313 28.37 10.94 -28.84
CA THR A 313 27.07 11.13 -28.20
C THR A 313 26.12 10.07 -28.68
N PRO A 314 25.63 9.19 -27.80
CA PRO A 314 24.53 8.27 -28.15
C PRO A 314 23.24 9.08 -28.34
N ARG A 315 22.59 8.90 -29.49
CA ARG A 315 21.25 9.46 -29.79
C ARG A 315 20.26 8.33 -29.99
N SER A 316 19.07 8.52 -29.42
CA SER A 316 17.96 7.56 -29.46
C SER A 316 16.88 8.05 -30.43
N GLN A 317 16.39 7.18 -31.30
CA GLN A 317 15.28 7.46 -32.21
C GLN A 317 14.20 6.39 -32.09
N ILE A 318 12.95 6.84 -31.92
CA ILE A 318 11.76 5.99 -31.76
C ILE A 318 10.89 6.14 -33.00
N ASP A 319 10.38 5.04 -33.50
CA ASP A 319 9.49 5.07 -34.66
C ASP A 319 8.31 4.06 -34.48
N VAL A 320 7.05 4.53 -34.56
CA VAL A 320 5.83 3.72 -34.42
C VAL A 320 4.93 3.89 -35.62
N GLY A 321 4.53 2.80 -36.28
CA GLY A 321 3.68 2.80 -37.46
C GLY A 321 2.40 2.00 -37.31
N GLN A 322 1.28 2.53 -37.81
CA GLN A 322 -0.01 1.85 -37.96
C GLN A 322 -0.41 1.81 -39.43
N GLY A 323 -0.50 0.61 -40.01
CA GLY A 323 -0.96 0.40 -41.39
C GLY A 323 0.13 0.54 -42.46
N GLU A 324 0.34 -0.52 -43.30
CA GLU A 324 1.36 -0.73 -44.31
C GLU A 324 2.81 -0.55 -43.80
N ALA A 325 3.38 -1.64 -43.31
CA ALA A 325 4.79 -1.97 -43.10
C ALA A 325 5.80 -0.81 -43.13
N ARG A 326 5.70 0.15 -42.21
CA ARG A 326 6.80 1.07 -41.91
C ARG A 326 7.42 0.70 -40.59
N MET A 327 8.61 0.10 -40.66
CA MET A 327 9.41 -0.22 -39.50
C MET A 327 10.00 1.06 -38.92
N PHE A 328 9.88 1.23 -37.60
CA PHE A 328 10.43 2.34 -36.86
C PHE A 328 11.55 1.89 -35.93
N VAL A 329 12.61 2.65 -35.81
CA VAL A 329 13.84 2.25 -35.14
C VAL A 329 14.05 3.10 -33.88
N PHE A 330 14.13 2.45 -32.71
CA PHE A 330 14.49 3.11 -31.44
C PHE A 330 15.98 2.93 -31.13
N ASN A 331 16.60 3.94 -30.53
CA ASN A 331 18.00 3.90 -30.11
C ASN A 331 18.13 3.42 -28.64
N ALA A 332 19.28 2.83 -28.28
CA ALA A 332 19.53 2.36 -26.91
C ALA A 332 19.50 3.50 -25.91
N GLY A 333 18.92 3.22 -24.73
CA GLY A 333 18.82 4.16 -23.63
C GLY A 333 17.56 5.03 -23.65
N VAL A 334 16.59 4.73 -24.52
CA VAL A 334 15.27 5.39 -24.50
C VAL A 334 14.57 5.13 -23.18
N SER A 335 14.04 6.19 -22.60
CA SER A 335 13.14 6.04 -21.45
C SER A 335 11.83 5.39 -21.94
N LEU A 336 11.27 4.49 -21.13
CA LEU A 336 9.99 3.85 -21.47
C LEU A 336 8.87 4.90 -21.65
N ASP A 337 8.98 6.05 -21.01
CA ASP A 337 8.05 7.18 -21.15
C ASP A 337 7.95 7.69 -22.60
N GLU A 338 9.05 7.73 -23.34
CA GLU A 338 9.04 8.12 -24.75
C GLU A 338 8.33 7.07 -25.61
N ILE A 339 8.50 5.77 -25.29
CA ILE A 339 7.80 4.67 -25.99
C ILE A 339 6.30 4.76 -25.75
N VAL A 340 5.88 4.96 -24.48
CA VAL A 340 4.46 5.10 -24.14
C VAL A 340 3.84 6.32 -24.81
N ARG A 341 4.53 7.45 -24.86
CA ARG A 341 4.05 8.63 -25.59
C ARG A 341 3.89 8.35 -27.10
N ALA A 342 4.87 7.68 -27.71
CA ALA A 342 4.80 7.33 -29.13
C ALA A 342 3.64 6.37 -29.43
N VAL A 343 3.43 5.34 -28.59
CA VAL A 343 2.31 4.39 -28.72
C VAL A 343 0.96 5.08 -28.50
N ASN A 344 0.87 6.00 -27.53
CA ASN A 344 -0.35 6.77 -27.30
C ASN A 344 -0.66 7.76 -28.45
N GLN A 345 0.35 8.35 -29.10
CA GLN A 345 0.17 9.23 -30.27
C GLN A 345 -0.46 8.50 -31.46
N VAL A 346 -0.20 7.20 -31.59
CA VAL A 346 -0.77 6.35 -32.66
C VAL A 346 -2.20 5.89 -32.31
N GLY A 347 -2.65 6.12 -31.07
CA GLY A 347 -4.01 5.77 -30.66
C GLY A 347 -4.21 4.28 -30.35
N ALA A 348 -3.15 3.58 -29.95
CA ALA A 348 -3.23 2.18 -29.55
C ALA A 348 -4.14 1.97 -28.33
N ALA A 349 -4.86 0.86 -28.29
CA ALA A 349 -5.67 0.52 -27.14
C ALA A 349 -4.78 0.18 -25.92
N PRO A 350 -5.25 0.42 -24.68
CA PRO A 350 -4.48 0.08 -23.46
C PRO A 350 -4.00 -1.38 -23.41
N GLY A 351 -4.81 -2.30 -23.92
CA GLY A 351 -4.45 -3.72 -24.02
C GLY A 351 -3.25 -4.00 -24.92
N ASP A 352 -3.13 -3.28 -26.04
CA ASP A 352 -2.00 -3.43 -26.96
C ASP A 352 -0.68 -3.00 -26.30
N LEU A 353 -0.71 -1.94 -25.49
CA LEU A 353 0.43 -1.48 -24.72
C LEU A 353 0.89 -2.52 -23.69
N VAL A 354 -0.05 -3.17 -22.99
CA VAL A 354 0.27 -4.27 -22.08
C VAL A 354 0.98 -5.39 -22.81
N ALA A 355 0.43 -5.84 -23.95
CA ALA A 355 1.01 -6.93 -24.75
C ALA A 355 2.41 -6.59 -25.29
N ILE A 356 2.64 -5.34 -25.72
CA ILE A 356 3.96 -4.87 -26.14
C ILE A 356 4.96 -4.90 -24.97
N LEU A 357 4.56 -4.43 -23.80
CA LEU A 357 5.42 -4.42 -22.61
C LEU A 357 5.74 -5.84 -22.10
N GLU A 358 4.78 -6.76 -22.16
CA GLU A 358 4.99 -8.18 -21.86
C GLU A 358 5.97 -8.82 -22.86
N ALA A 359 5.78 -8.57 -24.15
CA ALA A 359 6.69 -9.07 -25.18
C ALA A 359 8.12 -8.53 -25.02
N LEU A 360 8.29 -7.23 -24.69
CA LEU A 360 9.59 -6.63 -24.38
C LEU A 360 10.24 -7.23 -23.13
N LYS A 361 9.44 -7.59 -22.13
CA LYS A 361 9.91 -8.26 -20.92
C LYS A 361 10.37 -9.68 -21.22
N GLU A 362 9.57 -10.47 -21.94
CA GLU A 362 9.91 -11.84 -22.34
C GLU A 362 11.14 -11.89 -23.26
N ALA A 363 11.29 -10.90 -24.15
CA ALA A 363 12.50 -10.74 -24.97
C ALA A 363 13.73 -10.28 -24.17
N GLY A 364 13.60 -9.98 -22.87
CA GLY A 364 14.68 -9.44 -22.03
C GLY A 364 15.09 -8.00 -22.37
N ALA A 365 14.33 -7.33 -23.23
CA ALA A 365 14.59 -5.97 -23.63
C ALA A 365 14.13 -4.95 -22.59
N LEU A 366 13.09 -5.23 -21.82
CA LEU A 366 12.63 -4.37 -20.72
C LEU A 366 13.41 -4.68 -19.43
N ARG A 367 14.25 -3.72 -19.02
CA ARG A 367 15.01 -3.79 -17.76
C ARG A 367 14.20 -3.21 -16.61
N ALA A 368 13.06 -3.87 -16.29
CA ALA A 368 12.17 -3.47 -15.22
C ALA A 368 11.28 -4.64 -14.76
N GLN A 369 10.75 -4.53 -13.57
CA GLN A 369 9.68 -5.40 -13.08
C GLN A 369 8.35 -4.89 -13.65
N LEU A 370 7.67 -5.69 -14.46
CA LEU A 370 6.33 -5.40 -14.96
C LEU A 370 5.29 -5.99 -14.00
N ILE A 371 4.39 -5.14 -13.50
CA ILE A 371 3.28 -5.49 -12.62
C ILE A 371 1.98 -5.09 -13.32
N VAL A 372 1.12 -6.06 -13.60
CA VAL A 372 -0.21 -5.84 -14.18
C VAL A 372 -1.26 -5.97 -13.08
N ILE A 373 -2.15 -4.95 -12.95
CA ILE A 373 -3.22 -4.86 -11.94
C ILE A 373 -4.59 -4.60 -12.56
#